data_69c6195669d16cbda9aa7a4391f85d86
#
_entry.id   69c6195669d16cbda9aa7a4391f85d86
#
_cell.length_a   1.000
_cell.length_b   1.000
_cell.length_c   1.000
_cell.angle_alpha   90.00
_cell.angle_beta   90.00
_cell.angle_gamma   90.00
#
_symmetry.space_group_name_H-M   'P 1'
#
loop_
_entity.id
_entity.type
_entity.pdbx_description
1 polymer ?
#
loop_
_entity_poly.entity_id
_entity_poly.type
_entity_poly.pdbx_seq_one_letter_code
_entity_poly.pdbx_strand_id
1 'polypeptide(L)'
;KWNDTIFDVGTQSGTYERSFVVAGCDSIATLNLVVNKTYNIERYDTICAGEAYRWNDSSYVKTGSYTQSFTTEHGCDSVVTLHLIVGDLYNVEWSDTICDGEVLTWNDSTYVKTGYYTQSLVSQYGCDSIVTLHLTVGELYDVTISDTICIGETYTWDGMKYSSTGVYPRMYQSRYGCDSLVTLYLTVGEKYDIEMFDTICENEVYVWNKVQYKKSG
;
A
#
# COMPACT_ATOMS: atom_id res chain seq x y z
N LYS A 1 -10.66 65.62 -13.23
CA LYS A 1 -10.14 66.84 -13.88
C LYS A 1 -10.80 68.03 -13.21
N TRP A 2 -10.02 68.95 -12.73
CA TRP A 2 -10.53 70.20 -12.10
C TRP A 2 -9.80 71.40 -12.70
N ASN A 3 -10.54 72.27 -13.28
CA ASN A 3 -10.02 73.50 -13.88
C ASN A 3 -8.77 73.26 -14.74
N ASP A 4 -8.87 72.31 -15.71
CA ASP A 4 -7.81 71.78 -16.61
C ASP A 4 -6.60 71.10 -15.93
N THR A 5 -6.59 70.97 -14.65
CA THR A 5 -5.61 70.15 -13.94
C THR A 5 -6.06 68.69 -13.95
N ILE A 6 -5.18 67.75 -14.41
CA ILE A 6 -5.40 66.35 -14.36
C ILE A 6 -4.73 65.82 -13.10
N PHE A 7 -5.50 65.13 -12.24
CA PHE A 7 -4.97 64.32 -11.14
C PHE A 7 -4.73 62.93 -11.68
N ASP A 8 -3.52 62.46 -11.58
CA ASP A 8 -3.08 61.16 -12.09
C ASP A 8 -2.73 60.18 -10.98
N VAL A 9 -2.14 59.06 -11.35
CA VAL A 9 -1.65 58.04 -10.44
C VAL A 9 -0.58 58.63 -9.52
N GLY A 10 -0.82 58.62 -8.23
CA GLY A 10 0.07 59.20 -7.22
C GLY A 10 -0.49 60.50 -6.56
N THR A 11 -1.59 61.03 -7.06
CA THR A 11 -2.30 62.13 -6.35
C THR A 11 -2.75 61.67 -4.99
N GLN A 12 -2.48 62.45 -3.99
CA GLN A 12 -2.86 62.16 -2.59
C GLN A 12 -4.12 62.91 -2.18
N SER A 13 -4.80 62.38 -1.15
CA SER A 13 -5.89 63.13 -0.49
C SER A 13 -5.34 64.44 0.05
N GLY A 14 -6.08 65.53 -0.12
CA GLY A 14 -5.66 66.82 0.33
C GLY A 14 -6.57 67.97 -0.15
N THR A 15 -6.26 69.15 0.30
CA THR A 15 -6.89 70.36 -0.13
C THR A 15 -6.01 71.06 -1.14
N TYR A 16 -6.56 71.31 -2.30
CA TYR A 16 -5.90 71.95 -3.44
C TYR A 16 -6.57 73.26 -3.74
N GLU A 17 -5.78 74.37 -3.73
CA GLU A 17 -6.28 75.69 -3.97
C GLU A 17 -5.79 76.25 -5.31
N ARG A 18 -6.61 77.04 -5.97
CA ARG A 18 -6.27 77.73 -7.19
C ARG A 18 -6.89 79.12 -7.21
N SER A 19 -6.04 80.09 -7.46
CA SER A 19 -6.47 81.48 -7.66
C SER A 19 -6.81 81.74 -9.11
N PHE A 20 -7.83 82.52 -9.37
CA PHE A 20 -8.27 83.05 -10.66
C PHE A 20 -9.00 84.34 -10.55
N VAL A 21 -9.12 85.04 -11.64
CA VAL A 21 -9.80 86.41 -11.63
C VAL A 21 -11.17 86.24 -12.28
N VAL A 22 -12.21 86.72 -11.57
CA VAL A 22 -13.59 86.83 -12.06
C VAL A 22 -14.04 88.29 -12.00
N ALA A 23 -14.42 88.81 -13.14
CA ALA A 23 -14.87 90.22 -13.25
C ALA A 23 -13.94 91.28 -12.58
N GLY A 24 -12.60 91.05 -12.68
CA GLY A 24 -11.58 91.89 -12.10
C GLY A 24 -11.31 91.72 -10.59
N CYS A 25 -11.92 90.68 -9.97
CA CYS A 25 -11.69 90.34 -8.55
C CYS A 25 -10.95 89.06 -8.43
N ASP A 26 -9.96 89.02 -7.56
CA ASP A 26 -9.24 87.77 -7.20
C ASP A 26 -10.17 86.82 -6.47
N SER A 27 -10.20 85.56 -6.95
CA SER A 27 -11.04 84.50 -6.40
C SER A 27 -10.20 83.26 -6.18
N ILE A 28 -10.53 82.50 -5.14
CA ILE A 28 -9.88 81.23 -4.81
C ILE A 28 -10.92 80.12 -4.91
N ALA A 29 -10.61 79.08 -5.66
CA ALA A 29 -11.36 77.79 -5.58
C ALA A 29 -10.56 76.77 -4.82
N THR A 30 -11.24 76.13 -3.90
CA THR A 30 -10.67 75.07 -3.05
C THR A 30 -11.29 73.72 -3.40
N LEU A 31 -10.47 72.77 -3.71
CA LEU A 31 -10.87 71.37 -3.88
C LEU A 31 -10.40 70.52 -2.70
N ASN A 32 -11.34 69.94 -2.00
CA ASN A 32 -11.05 68.90 -1.01
C ASN A 32 -11.14 67.52 -1.71
N LEU A 33 -9.99 66.95 -2.07
CA LEU A 33 -9.91 65.66 -2.75
C LEU A 33 -9.66 64.55 -1.76
N VAL A 34 -10.48 63.50 -1.82
CA VAL A 34 -10.28 62.29 -1.09
C VAL A 34 -9.89 61.19 -2.12
N VAL A 35 -8.73 60.62 -1.93
CA VAL A 35 -8.25 59.50 -2.74
C VAL A 35 -8.36 58.23 -1.90
N ASN A 36 -9.27 57.36 -2.26
CA ASN A 36 -9.49 56.09 -1.59
C ASN A 36 -8.53 55.05 -2.14
N LYS A 37 -8.06 54.16 -1.25
CA LYS A 37 -7.15 53.09 -1.63
C LYS A 37 -7.87 51.95 -2.31
N THR A 38 -7.24 51.37 -3.32
CA THR A 38 -7.56 50.04 -3.88
C THR A 38 -6.67 49.02 -3.22
N TYR A 39 -7.15 47.79 -3.12
CA TYR A 39 -6.42 46.67 -2.50
C TYR A 39 -6.29 45.53 -3.49
N ASN A 40 -5.07 44.99 -3.58
CA ASN A 40 -4.78 43.69 -4.22
C ASN A 40 -4.45 42.75 -3.08
N ILE A 41 -5.29 41.74 -2.86
CA ILE A 41 -5.16 40.78 -1.76
C ILE A 41 -4.91 39.40 -2.38
N GLU A 42 -3.82 38.79 -1.94
CA GLU A 42 -3.51 37.40 -2.28
C GLU A 42 -3.95 36.47 -1.14
N ARG A 43 -4.69 35.42 -1.46
CA ARG A 43 -5.12 34.38 -0.53
C ARG A 43 -4.62 33.04 -1.04
N TYR A 44 -4.17 32.21 -0.13
CA TYR A 44 -3.69 30.86 -0.41
C TYR A 44 -4.52 29.88 0.41
N ASP A 45 -5.01 28.85 -0.26
CA ASP A 45 -5.79 27.82 0.41
C ASP A 45 -5.58 26.46 -0.26
N THR A 46 -5.86 25.40 0.49
CA THR A 46 -5.70 24.03 0.03
C THR A 46 -6.94 23.22 0.40
N ILE A 47 -7.43 22.45 -0.54
CA ILE A 47 -8.49 21.46 -0.35
C ILE A 47 -8.03 20.11 -0.88
N CYS A 48 -8.74 19.03 -0.54
CA CYS A 48 -8.46 17.71 -1.03
C CYS A 48 -9.30 17.38 -2.27
N ALA A 49 -8.80 16.47 -3.09
CA ALA A 49 -9.54 15.98 -4.27
C ALA A 49 -10.92 15.46 -3.85
N GLY A 50 -11.94 15.88 -4.58
CA GLY A 50 -13.35 15.62 -4.26
C GLY A 50 -14.02 16.66 -3.40
N GLU A 51 -13.28 17.59 -2.81
CA GLU A 51 -13.84 18.74 -2.08
C GLU A 51 -14.04 19.94 -3.01
N ALA A 52 -14.80 20.91 -2.55
CA ALA A 52 -15.06 22.15 -3.25
C ALA A 52 -14.82 23.36 -2.34
N TYR A 53 -13.93 24.24 -2.75
CA TYR A 53 -13.73 25.52 -2.10
C TYR A 53 -14.82 26.48 -2.48
N ARG A 54 -15.58 26.96 -1.49
CA ARG A 54 -16.63 27.93 -1.73
C ARG A 54 -16.13 29.33 -1.39
N TRP A 55 -16.21 30.22 -2.35
CA TRP A 55 -15.86 31.61 -2.19
C TRP A 55 -16.93 32.49 -2.83
N ASN A 56 -17.65 33.23 -2.00
CA ASN A 56 -18.89 33.90 -2.36
C ASN A 56 -19.87 32.92 -3.04
N ASP A 57 -20.44 33.27 -4.17
CA ASP A 57 -21.40 32.47 -4.92
C ASP A 57 -20.74 31.45 -5.87
N SER A 58 -19.40 31.34 -5.82
CA SER A 58 -18.63 30.47 -6.71
C SER A 58 -18.04 29.28 -5.96
N SER A 59 -17.88 28.17 -6.68
CA SER A 59 -17.31 26.92 -6.18
C SER A 59 -16.14 26.48 -7.05
N TYR A 60 -15.01 26.21 -6.45
CA TYR A 60 -13.76 25.87 -7.12
C TYR A 60 -13.30 24.48 -6.72
N VAL A 61 -12.98 23.63 -7.71
CA VAL A 61 -12.62 22.21 -7.52
C VAL A 61 -11.29 21.85 -8.17
N LYS A 62 -10.57 22.83 -8.70
CA LYS A 62 -9.29 22.61 -9.37
C LYS A 62 -8.23 23.55 -8.86
N THR A 63 -6.99 23.11 -8.85
CA THR A 63 -5.82 23.97 -8.62
C THR A 63 -5.78 25.09 -9.63
N GLY A 64 -5.58 26.32 -9.15
CA GLY A 64 -5.50 27.50 -9.99
C GLY A 64 -5.55 28.81 -9.22
N SER A 65 -5.41 29.89 -9.94
CA SER A 65 -5.57 31.26 -9.41
C SER A 65 -6.91 31.82 -9.90
N TYR A 66 -7.73 32.24 -8.96
CA TYR A 66 -9.08 32.76 -9.18
C TYR A 66 -9.19 34.16 -8.66
N THR A 67 -9.64 35.08 -9.49
CA THR A 67 -9.69 36.50 -9.17
C THR A 67 -11.13 36.97 -9.09
N GLN A 68 -11.45 37.73 -8.05
CA GLN A 68 -12.73 38.42 -7.91
C GLN A 68 -12.50 39.90 -7.60
N SER A 69 -13.31 40.73 -8.20
CA SER A 69 -13.31 42.18 -7.95
C SER A 69 -14.41 42.55 -6.98
N PHE A 70 -14.10 43.41 -6.04
CA PHE A 70 -15.02 43.94 -5.04
C PHE A 70 -14.99 45.45 -5.09
N THR A 71 -16.14 46.09 -5.12
CA THR A 71 -16.24 47.52 -5.02
C THR A 71 -16.31 47.91 -3.56
N THR A 72 -15.42 48.81 -3.12
CA THR A 72 -15.43 49.36 -1.78
C THR A 72 -16.64 50.28 -1.58
N GLU A 73 -16.96 50.64 -0.34
CA GLU A 73 -18.03 51.57 -0.01
C GLU A 73 -17.89 52.94 -0.70
N HIS A 74 -16.67 53.31 -1.10
CA HIS A 74 -16.36 54.53 -1.79
C HIS A 74 -16.29 54.39 -3.32
N GLY A 75 -16.73 53.25 -3.86
CA GLY A 75 -16.79 53.01 -5.32
C GLY A 75 -15.45 52.67 -5.96
N CYS A 76 -14.40 52.34 -5.19
CA CYS A 76 -13.11 51.93 -5.72
C CYS A 76 -13.05 50.41 -5.83
N ASP A 77 -12.55 49.88 -6.94
CA ASP A 77 -12.42 48.43 -7.15
C ASP A 77 -11.18 47.89 -6.44
N SER A 78 -11.37 46.84 -5.69
CA SER A 78 -10.32 46.05 -5.07
C SER A 78 -10.35 44.62 -5.65
N VAL A 79 -9.20 44.03 -5.77
CA VAL A 79 -9.04 42.69 -6.37
C VAL A 79 -8.56 41.73 -5.30
N VAL A 80 -9.21 40.56 -5.21
CA VAL A 80 -8.76 39.46 -4.39
C VAL A 80 -8.45 38.29 -5.30
N THR A 81 -7.24 37.77 -5.20
CA THR A 81 -6.79 36.58 -5.92
C THR A 81 -6.64 35.40 -4.96
N LEU A 82 -7.38 34.34 -5.19
CA LEU A 82 -7.25 33.07 -4.50
C LEU A 82 -6.32 32.15 -5.28
N HIS A 83 -5.24 31.72 -4.65
CA HIS A 83 -4.38 30.64 -5.11
C HIS A 83 -4.82 29.35 -4.42
N LEU A 84 -5.58 28.54 -5.14
CA LEU A 84 -6.09 27.27 -4.64
C LEU A 84 -5.20 26.12 -5.08
N ILE A 85 -4.81 25.27 -4.10
CA ILE A 85 -4.18 23.98 -4.37
C ILE A 85 -5.20 22.89 -4.06
N VAL A 86 -5.36 21.93 -4.97
CA VAL A 86 -6.12 20.71 -4.74
C VAL A 86 -5.13 19.57 -4.59
N GLY A 87 -5.01 19.06 -3.38
CA GLY A 87 -4.15 17.94 -3.05
C GLY A 87 -4.76 16.61 -3.50
N ASP A 88 -3.95 15.75 -4.10
CA ASP A 88 -4.39 14.42 -4.49
C ASP A 88 -4.64 13.50 -3.30
N LEU A 89 -5.64 12.63 -3.45
CA LEU A 89 -5.90 11.48 -2.58
C LEU A 89 -5.34 10.23 -3.25
N TYR A 90 -4.55 9.46 -2.52
CA TYR A 90 -3.99 8.22 -3.04
C TYR A 90 -4.60 7.02 -2.33
N ASN A 91 -5.11 6.06 -3.11
CA ASN A 91 -5.39 4.71 -2.66
C ASN A 91 -4.30 3.82 -3.24
N VAL A 92 -3.39 3.38 -2.41
CA VAL A 92 -2.28 2.51 -2.79
C VAL A 92 -2.52 1.14 -2.19
N GLU A 93 -2.46 0.11 -3.03
CA GLU A 93 -2.50 -1.28 -2.61
C GLU A 93 -1.17 -1.95 -2.93
N TRP A 94 -0.67 -2.73 -2.01
CA TRP A 94 0.52 -3.54 -2.21
C TRP A 94 0.36 -4.88 -1.50
N SER A 95 1.11 -5.89 -1.95
CA SER A 95 1.02 -7.24 -1.41
C SER A 95 2.37 -7.70 -0.93
N ASP A 96 2.37 -8.43 0.17
CA ASP A 96 3.56 -9.09 0.69
C ASP A 96 3.21 -10.49 1.18
N THR A 97 4.24 -11.33 1.27
CA THR A 97 4.11 -12.71 1.74
C THR A 97 5.21 -13.01 2.74
N ILE A 98 4.80 -13.50 3.90
CA ILE A 98 5.69 -14.00 4.95
C ILE A 98 5.38 -15.47 5.21
N CYS A 99 6.29 -16.17 5.88
CA CYS A 99 6.06 -17.54 6.31
C CYS A 99 5.46 -17.58 7.73
N ASP A 100 4.77 -18.67 8.04
CA ASP A 100 4.24 -18.87 9.40
C ASP A 100 5.37 -18.78 10.44
N GLY A 101 5.12 -18.01 11.48
CA GLY A 101 6.12 -17.66 12.50
C GLY A 101 6.95 -16.41 12.20
N GLU A 102 6.90 -15.86 11.00
CA GLU A 102 7.53 -14.57 10.68
C GLU A 102 6.62 -13.40 11.03
N VAL A 103 7.22 -12.22 11.09
CA VAL A 103 6.53 -10.97 11.44
C VAL A 103 6.85 -9.91 10.38
N LEU A 104 5.81 -9.35 9.79
CA LEU A 104 5.94 -8.17 8.96
C LEU A 104 5.76 -6.92 9.82
N THR A 105 6.70 -5.99 9.74
CA THR A 105 6.57 -4.67 10.37
C THR A 105 6.32 -3.61 9.31
N TRP A 106 5.22 -2.86 9.47
CA TRP A 106 4.86 -1.76 8.58
C TRP A 106 4.30 -0.60 9.39
N ASN A 107 4.92 0.58 9.27
CA ASN A 107 4.58 1.80 10.01
C ASN A 107 4.35 1.53 11.52
N ASP A 108 5.39 1.06 12.20
CA ASP A 108 5.42 0.76 13.64
C ASP A 108 4.37 -0.28 14.11
N SER A 109 3.65 -0.91 13.18
CA SER A 109 2.70 -1.99 13.46
C SER A 109 3.23 -3.33 12.95
N THR A 110 2.91 -4.40 13.67
CA THR A 110 3.34 -5.77 13.33
C THR A 110 2.17 -6.63 12.90
N TYR A 111 2.39 -7.42 11.86
CA TYR A 111 1.39 -8.26 11.23
C TYR A 111 1.91 -9.70 11.12
N VAL A 112 1.10 -10.66 11.54
CA VAL A 112 1.45 -12.09 11.60
C VAL A 112 0.37 -13.00 11.01
N LYS A 113 -0.68 -12.43 10.42
CA LYS A 113 -1.79 -13.21 9.87
C LYS A 113 -2.14 -12.72 8.47
N THR A 114 -2.59 -13.64 7.63
CA THR A 114 -3.17 -13.30 6.33
C THR A 114 -4.35 -12.37 6.50
N GLY A 115 -4.38 -11.28 5.72
CA GLY A 115 -5.45 -10.30 5.79
C GLY A 115 -5.17 -9.04 4.98
N TYR A 116 -6.14 -8.13 5.06
CA TYR A 116 -6.07 -6.79 4.50
C TYR A 116 -5.90 -5.81 5.65
N TYR A 117 -4.87 -5.01 5.59
CA TYR A 117 -4.52 -4.05 6.63
C TYR A 117 -4.44 -2.67 6.02
N THR A 118 -5.25 -1.75 6.53
CA THR A 118 -5.38 -0.41 5.99
C THR A 118 -4.82 0.62 6.95
N GLN A 119 -4.04 1.55 6.44
CA GLN A 119 -3.54 2.69 7.19
C GLN A 119 -3.81 3.98 6.43
N SER A 120 -4.15 5.05 7.18
CA SER A 120 -4.27 6.40 6.65
C SER A 120 -2.96 7.13 6.82
N LEU A 121 -2.48 7.74 5.74
CA LEU A 121 -1.29 8.58 5.72
C LEU A 121 -1.68 9.97 5.24
N VAL A 122 -1.22 11.00 5.95
CA VAL A 122 -1.50 12.39 5.58
C VAL A 122 -0.46 12.85 4.55
N SER A 123 -0.94 13.37 3.42
CA SER A 123 -0.07 13.94 2.40
C SER A 123 0.52 15.28 2.82
N GLN A 124 1.50 15.80 2.06
CA GLN A 124 2.09 17.14 2.29
C GLN A 124 1.06 18.27 2.23
N TYR A 125 -0.10 18.04 1.64
CA TYR A 125 -1.21 18.99 1.52
C TYR A 125 -2.28 18.80 2.60
N GLY A 126 -2.06 17.92 3.56
CA GLY A 126 -3.01 17.63 4.63
C GLY A 126 -4.15 16.68 4.22
N CYS A 127 -4.08 16.07 3.02
CA CYS A 127 -5.10 15.14 2.53
C CYS A 127 -4.79 13.71 2.95
N ASP A 128 -5.80 13.00 3.46
CA ASP A 128 -5.66 11.61 3.88
C ASP A 128 -5.59 10.68 2.68
N SER A 129 -4.52 9.91 2.62
CA SER A 129 -4.33 8.83 1.63
C SER A 129 -4.45 7.50 2.32
N ILE A 130 -5.07 6.53 1.66
CA ILE A 130 -5.26 5.19 2.19
C ILE A 130 -4.24 4.26 1.55
N VAL A 131 -3.50 3.54 2.38
CA VAL A 131 -2.62 2.46 1.93
C VAL A 131 -3.13 1.14 2.49
N THR A 132 -3.34 0.16 1.62
CA THR A 132 -3.80 -1.18 1.97
C THR A 132 -2.72 -2.21 1.68
N LEU A 133 -2.32 -2.94 2.70
CA LEU A 133 -1.47 -4.11 2.60
C LEU A 133 -2.35 -5.37 2.46
N HIS A 134 -2.09 -6.17 1.44
CA HIS A 134 -2.60 -7.53 1.30
C HIS A 134 -1.52 -8.50 1.77
N LEU A 135 -1.57 -8.92 3.02
CA LEU A 135 -0.60 -9.87 3.58
C LEU A 135 -1.08 -11.30 3.38
N THR A 136 -0.19 -12.13 2.85
CA THR A 136 -0.35 -13.58 2.81
C THR A 136 0.65 -14.23 3.75
N VAL A 137 0.19 -15.13 4.63
CA VAL A 137 1.06 -15.96 5.45
C VAL A 137 1.06 -17.36 4.85
N GLY A 138 2.22 -17.78 4.36
CA GLY A 138 2.43 -19.11 3.80
C GLY A 138 2.63 -20.14 4.91
N GLU A 139 1.92 -21.26 4.80
CA GLU A 139 2.06 -22.38 5.75
C GLU A 139 3.42 -23.07 5.60
N LEU A 140 3.98 -23.47 6.72
CA LEU A 140 5.12 -24.38 6.82
C LEU A 140 4.60 -25.79 7.07
N TYR A 141 5.14 -26.76 6.34
CA TYR A 141 4.79 -28.17 6.53
C TYR A 141 6.00 -28.94 7.06
N ASP A 142 5.77 -29.71 8.14
CA ASP A 142 6.68 -30.74 8.62
C ASP A 142 5.99 -32.10 8.37
N VAL A 143 6.42 -32.80 7.32
CA VAL A 143 5.78 -34.04 6.88
C VAL A 143 6.71 -35.20 7.14
N THR A 144 6.20 -36.22 7.82
CA THR A 144 6.91 -37.47 8.06
C THR A 144 6.39 -38.57 7.15
N ILE A 145 7.29 -39.22 6.43
CA ILE A 145 7.04 -40.42 5.60
C ILE A 145 7.80 -41.57 6.24
N SER A 146 7.13 -42.71 6.43
CA SER A 146 7.78 -43.92 6.92
C SER A 146 7.59 -45.07 5.89
N ASP A 147 8.66 -45.75 5.58
CA ASP A 147 8.61 -46.91 4.68
C ASP A 147 9.61 -48.00 5.10
N THR A 148 9.35 -49.23 4.61
CA THR A 148 10.19 -50.40 4.91
C THR A 148 10.50 -51.16 3.62
N ILE A 149 11.77 -51.46 3.41
CA ILE A 149 12.26 -52.31 2.30
C ILE A 149 13.00 -53.51 2.88
N CYS A 150 13.18 -54.57 2.04
CA CYS A 150 14.02 -55.69 2.43
C CYS A 150 15.50 -55.44 2.09
N ILE A 151 16.41 -56.10 2.83
CA ILE A 151 17.84 -56.06 2.52
C ILE A 151 18.07 -56.45 1.05
N GLY A 152 18.90 -55.65 0.36
CA GLY A 152 19.17 -55.77 -1.06
C GLY A 152 18.21 -54.99 -1.98
N GLU A 153 17.13 -54.41 -1.47
CA GLU A 153 16.24 -53.53 -2.18
C GLU A 153 16.68 -52.08 -2.08
N THR A 154 16.10 -51.25 -2.94
CA THR A 154 16.36 -49.77 -2.96
C THR A 154 15.04 -49.05 -2.95
N TYR A 155 14.90 -48.08 -2.07
CA TYR A 155 13.81 -47.13 -2.05
C TYR A 155 14.19 -45.90 -2.87
N THR A 156 13.34 -45.50 -3.80
CA THR A 156 13.59 -44.30 -4.61
C THR A 156 12.64 -43.19 -4.15
N TRP A 157 13.20 -42.10 -3.68
CA TRP A 157 12.47 -40.94 -3.25
C TRP A 157 13.09 -39.69 -3.86
N ASP A 158 12.28 -38.91 -4.56
CA ASP A 158 12.68 -37.68 -5.22
C ASP A 158 13.96 -37.85 -6.07
N GLY A 159 13.99 -38.93 -6.88
CA GLY A 159 15.10 -39.23 -7.75
C GLY A 159 16.36 -39.79 -7.07
N MET A 160 16.40 -39.84 -5.75
CA MET A 160 17.50 -40.41 -4.98
C MET A 160 17.18 -41.82 -4.51
N LYS A 161 18.21 -42.67 -4.45
CA LYS A 161 18.10 -44.07 -4.02
C LYS A 161 18.66 -44.27 -2.62
N TYR A 162 17.89 -44.92 -1.78
CA TYR A 162 18.22 -45.26 -0.41
C TYR A 162 18.16 -46.78 -0.22
N SER A 163 19.17 -47.33 0.43
CA SER A 163 19.29 -48.80 0.66
C SER A 163 19.66 -49.13 2.10
N SER A 164 19.63 -48.15 3.01
CA SER A 164 19.99 -48.31 4.42
C SER A 164 18.91 -47.76 5.31
N THR A 165 18.74 -48.35 6.49
CA THR A 165 17.90 -47.80 7.53
C THR A 165 18.45 -46.44 7.92
N GLY A 166 17.57 -45.41 8.00
CA GLY A 166 17.98 -44.05 8.33
C GLY A 166 16.87 -43.06 8.31
N VAL A 167 17.23 -41.84 8.66
CA VAL A 167 16.36 -40.65 8.64
C VAL A 167 16.91 -39.71 7.59
N TYR A 168 16.09 -39.37 6.63
CA TYR A 168 16.49 -38.59 5.46
C TYR A 168 15.63 -37.35 5.35
N PRO A 169 16.07 -36.19 5.86
CA PRO A 169 15.35 -34.93 5.75
C PRO A 169 15.59 -34.30 4.36
N ARG A 170 14.55 -33.63 3.86
CA ARG A 170 14.59 -32.79 2.64
C ARG A 170 13.76 -31.54 2.79
N MET A 171 14.29 -30.43 2.28
CA MET A 171 13.62 -29.16 2.23
C MET A 171 12.93 -28.98 0.88
N TYR A 172 11.70 -28.52 0.89
CA TYR A 172 10.89 -28.17 -0.28
C TYR A 172 10.32 -26.78 -0.09
N GLN A 173 10.32 -25.99 -1.14
CA GLN A 173 9.65 -24.68 -1.11
C GLN A 173 8.17 -24.82 -1.46
N SER A 174 7.32 -24.21 -0.66
CA SER A 174 5.90 -24.07 -0.95
C SER A 174 5.68 -23.08 -2.10
N ARG A 175 4.46 -23.01 -2.62
CA ARG A 175 4.07 -21.99 -3.61
C ARG A 175 4.25 -20.55 -3.12
N TYR A 176 4.38 -20.34 -1.84
CA TYR A 176 4.60 -19.05 -1.20
C TYR A 176 6.07 -18.75 -0.89
N GLY A 177 6.98 -19.65 -1.31
CA GLY A 177 8.41 -19.52 -1.05
C GLY A 177 8.85 -19.96 0.34
N CYS A 178 7.93 -20.48 1.18
CA CYS A 178 8.24 -20.96 2.52
C CYS A 178 8.83 -22.35 2.47
N ASP A 179 9.90 -22.59 3.24
CA ASP A 179 10.58 -23.86 3.31
C ASP A 179 9.81 -24.87 4.17
N SER A 180 9.47 -26.00 3.59
CA SER A 180 8.80 -27.12 4.26
C SER A 180 9.74 -28.30 4.40
N LEU A 181 9.75 -28.93 5.56
CA LEU A 181 10.58 -30.11 5.85
C LEU A 181 9.79 -31.39 5.57
N VAL A 182 10.34 -32.28 4.76
CA VAL A 182 9.83 -33.64 4.60
C VAL A 182 10.92 -34.62 5.06
N THR A 183 10.58 -35.47 6.03
CA THR A 183 11.53 -36.44 6.59
C THR A 183 11.08 -37.86 6.28
N LEU A 184 11.92 -38.60 5.58
CA LEU A 184 11.72 -40.02 5.34
C LEU A 184 12.43 -40.86 6.43
N TYR A 185 11.66 -41.68 7.13
CA TYR A 185 12.15 -42.73 8.01
C TYR A 185 12.12 -44.06 7.26
N LEU A 186 13.28 -44.54 6.79
CA LEU A 186 13.39 -45.77 6.11
C LEU A 186 13.90 -46.87 7.01
N THR A 187 13.21 -48.00 7.04
CA THR A 187 13.65 -49.21 7.73
C THR A 187 14.01 -50.28 6.69
N VAL A 188 15.17 -50.91 6.86
CA VAL A 188 15.57 -52.04 6.05
C VAL A 188 15.44 -53.32 6.90
N GLY A 189 14.44 -54.13 6.58
CA GLY A 189 14.18 -55.41 7.26
C GLY A 189 15.10 -56.52 6.74
N GLU A 190 15.37 -57.47 7.61
CA GLU A 190 16.14 -58.67 7.26
C GLU A 190 15.30 -59.59 6.42
N LYS A 191 15.96 -60.30 5.53
CA LYS A 191 15.37 -61.39 4.76
C LYS A 191 15.82 -62.70 5.37
N TYR A 192 14.88 -63.55 5.71
CA TYR A 192 15.15 -64.82 6.30
C TYR A 192 14.92 -65.91 5.27
N ASP A 193 15.93 -66.77 5.06
CA ASP A 193 15.78 -68.03 4.39
C ASP A 193 15.61 -69.12 5.48
N ILE A 194 14.41 -69.68 5.51
CA ILE A 194 14.07 -70.69 6.53
C ILE A 194 14.06 -72.03 5.86
N GLU A 195 15.00 -72.91 6.27
CA GLU A 195 15.00 -74.30 5.89
C GLU A 195 14.29 -75.10 6.96
N MET A 196 13.35 -75.94 6.54
CA MET A 196 12.64 -76.85 7.42
C MET A 196 12.93 -78.29 6.98
N PHE A 197 13.27 -79.10 7.97
CA PHE A 197 13.51 -80.51 7.76
C PHE A 197 12.45 -81.30 8.53
N ASP A 198 11.78 -82.23 7.83
CA ASP A 198 10.82 -83.13 8.46
C ASP A 198 10.91 -84.51 7.84
N THR A 199 10.44 -85.50 8.56
CA THR A 199 10.56 -86.91 8.14
C THR A 199 9.18 -87.54 8.22
N ILE A 200 8.75 -88.20 7.12
CA ILE A 200 7.52 -89.01 7.05
C ILE A 200 7.81 -90.42 6.72
N CYS A 201 6.94 -91.34 7.14
CA CYS A 201 7.06 -92.71 6.77
C CYS A 201 6.56 -92.98 5.32
N GLU A 202 6.94 -94.10 4.75
CA GLU A 202 6.48 -94.53 3.46
C GLU A 202 4.94 -94.61 3.40
N ASN A 203 4.34 -93.97 2.37
CA ASN A 203 2.89 -93.88 2.15
C ASN A 203 2.19 -92.77 3.03
N GLU A 204 2.90 -92.03 3.81
CA GLU A 204 2.34 -90.84 4.48
C GLU A 204 2.37 -89.62 3.53
N VAL A 205 1.57 -88.61 3.90
CA VAL A 205 1.48 -87.32 3.19
C VAL A 205 1.87 -86.21 4.12
N TYR A 206 2.91 -85.45 3.79
CA TYR A 206 3.28 -84.29 4.47
C TYR A 206 2.53 -83.06 3.90
N VAL A 207 1.94 -82.28 4.75
CA VAL A 207 1.25 -81.04 4.30
C VAL A 207 1.99 -79.84 4.80
N TRP A 208 2.58 -79.09 3.91
CA TRP A 208 3.24 -77.83 4.24
C TRP A 208 2.62 -76.66 3.43
N ASN A 209 2.27 -75.66 4.10
CA ASN A 209 1.65 -74.46 3.52
C ASN A 209 0.47 -74.79 2.56
N LYS A 210 -0.41 -75.71 2.98
CA LYS A 210 -1.55 -76.27 2.21
C LYS A 210 -1.19 -77.10 0.95
N VAL A 211 0.07 -77.37 0.75
CA VAL A 211 0.55 -78.28 -0.34
C VAL A 211 0.88 -79.64 0.20
N GLN A 212 0.44 -80.67 -0.47
CA GLN A 212 0.70 -82.05 -0.09
C GLN A 212 1.97 -82.63 -0.79
N TYR A 213 2.87 -83.22 0.01
CA TYR A 213 4.10 -83.80 -0.44
C TYR A 213 4.05 -85.28 -0.11
N LYS A 214 4.34 -86.21 -1.11
CA LYS A 214 4.29 -87.63 -1.01
C LYS A 214 5.63 -88.28 -1.29
N LYS A 215 6.65 -87.51 -1.65
CA LYS A 215 8.00 -88.00 -1.94
C LYS A 215 9.01 -87.05 -1.42
N SER A 216 10.18 -87.51 -1.02
CA SER A 216 11.30 -86.65 -0.70
C SER A 216 11.71 -85.83 -1.94
N GLY A 217 11.94 -84.52 -1.73
CA GLY A 217 12.39 -83.60 -2.74
C GLY A 217 13.84 -83.23 -2.58
#